data_3d34feddf5099b78780525574731f8d9
#
_entry.id   3d34feddf5099b78780525574731f8d9
#
_cell.length_a   1.000
_cell.length_b   1.000
_cell.length_c   1.000
_cell.angle_alpha   90.00
_cell.angle_beta   90.00
_cell.angle_gamma   90.00
#
_symmetry.space_group_name_H-M   'P 1'
#
loop_
_entity.id
_entity.type
_entity.pdbx_description
1 polymer ?
#
loop_
_entity_poly.entity_id
_entity_poly.type
_entity_poly.pdbx_seq_one_letter_code
_entity_poly.pdbx_strand_id
1 'polypeptide(L)'
;MTHLRIQSAASGLDVLAEFLPAKAPENVAFLSRYVQTPRVVPAIHAMWTGPEISCPIPPAHLAGADWTRALPPENATLHPQPGDVVLAYVPARMWGGNPDPIFDIGLFYGPGARMFFPIGWLAGSVVAQVRPDHRAALAEACGRIRRSGTCDVTFSGVA
;
A
#
# COMPACT_ATOMS: atom_id res chain seq x y z
N MET A 1 15.92 0.34 9.29
CA MET A 1 14.86 -0.47 8.63
C MET A 1 15.01 -0.24 7.15
N THR A 2 15.29 -1.31 6.41
CA THR A 2 15.58 -1.23 4.96
C THR A 2 14.50 -1.93 4.13
N HIS A 3 13.78 -2.88 4.72
CA HIS A 3 12.78 -3.68 4.04
C HIS A 3 11.43 -3.66 4.75
N LEU A 4 10.39 -3.88 3.95
CA LEU A 4 9.02 -4.12 4.38
C LEU A 4 8.69 -5.58 4.11
N ARG A 5 8.33 -6.34 5.15
CA ARG A 5 7.77 -7.67 4.99
C ARG A 5 6.27 -7.60 4.93
N ILE A 6 5.67 -8.31 3.98
CA ILE A 6 4.24 -8.29 3.68
C ILE A 6 3.76 -9.73 3.70
N GLN A 7 2.82 -10.04 4.60
CA GLN A 7 2.36 -11.41 4.85
C GLN A 7 0.84 -11.51 4.92
N SER A 8 0.31 -12.63 4.45
CA SER A 8 -1.08 -13.05 4.69
C SER A 8 -1.17 -14.56 4.73
N ALA A 9 -1.48 -15.11 5.90
CA ALA A 9 -1.61 -16.56 6.06
C ALA A 9 -2.72 -17.14 5.18
N ALA A 10 -3.83 -16.43 5.02
CA ALA A 10 -4.98 -16.86 4.24
C ALA A 10 -4.66 -17.07 2.75
N SER A 11 -3.71 -16.27 2.20
CA SER A 11 -3.33 -16.35 0.79
C SER A 11 -1.96 -16.99 0.56
N GLY A 12 -1.20 -17.28 1.62
CA GLY A 12 0.18 -17.73 1.53
C GLY A 12 1.13 -16.62 1.04
N LEU A 13 0.74 -15.36 1.18
CA LEU A 13 1.59 -14.22 0.88
C LEU A 13 2.71 -14.13 1.92
N ASP A 14 3.95 -14.10 1.47
CA ASP A 14 5.13 -13.77 2.29
C ASP A 14 6.23 -13.23 1.37
N VAL A 15 6.33 -11.91 1.30
CA VAL A 15 7.29 -11.24 0.41
C VAL A 15 8.02 -10.12 1.12
N LEU A 16 9.20 -9.78 0.60
CA LEU A 16 9.99 -8.63 1.02
C LEU A 16 9.98 -7.56 -0.06
N ALA A 17 9.80 -6.32 0.34
CA ALA A 17 9.96 -5.15 -0.49
C ALA A 17 11.06 -4.25 0.08
N GLU A 18 11.89 -3.67 -0.78
CA GLU A 18 12.93 -2.72 -0.42
C GLU A 18 12.33 -1.31 -0.39
N PHE A 19 12.52 -0.58 0.71
CA PHE A 19 12.12 0.83 0.81
C PHE A 19 12.95 1.73 -0.11
N LEU A 20 12.33 2.80 -0.60
CA LEU A 20 12.91 3.77 -1.53
C LEU A 20 13.10 5.17 -0.89
N PRO A 21 13.83 5.29 0.24
CA PRO A 21 13.92 6.55 0.98
C PRO A 21 14.57 7.70 0.19
N ALA A 22 15.44 7.40 -0.77
CA ALA A 22 16.04 8.41 -1.64
C ALA A 22 15.03 9.01 -2.64
N LYS A 23 13.94 8.31 -2.94
CA LYS A 23 12.91 8.73 -3.90
C LYS A 23 11.66 9.31 -3.24
N ALA A 24 11.30 8.79 -2.06
CA ALA A 24 10.08 9.18 -1.35
C ALA A 24 10.35 9.31 0.16
N PRO A 25 11.20 10.26 0.58
CA PRO A 25 11.69 10.34 1.96
C PRO A 25 10.59 10.48 3.02
N GLU A 26 9.63 11.38 2.82
CA GLU A 26 8.55 11.61 3.80
C GLU A 26 7.55 10.45 3.84
N ASN A 27 7.18 9.91 2.67
CA ASN A 27 6.26 8.78 2.56
C ASN A 27 6.89 7.49 3.13
N VAL A 28 8.17 7.26 2.87
CA VAL A 28 8.91 6.12 3.46
C VAL A 28 9.06 6.30 4.97
N ALA A 29 9.35 7.51 5.46
CA ALA A 29 9.42 7.79 6.89
C ALA A 29 8.08 7.51 7.58
N PHE A 30 6.96 7.93 6.97
CA PHE A 30 5.61 7.63 7.47
C PHE A 30 5.39 6.11 7.56
N LEU A 31 5.58 5.38 6.46
CA LEU A 31 5.32 3.94 6.42
C LEU A 31 6.28 3.17 7.33
N SER A 32 7.58 3.52 7.35
CA SER A 32 8.56 2.91 8.25
C SER A 32 8.18 3.06 9.72
N ARG A 33 7.71 4.25 10.13
CA ARG A 33 7.20 4.48 11.49
C ARG A 33 5.95 3.65 11.77
N TYR A 34 5.03 3.57 10.81
CA TYR A 34 3.79 2.80 10.95
C TYR A 34 4.06 1.32 11.20
N VAL A 35 5.05 0.74 10.52
CA VAL A 35 5.38 -0.69 10.59
C VAL A 35 6.50 -1.05 11.57
N GLN A 36 6.91 -0.14 12.46
CA GLN A 36 7.88 -0.43 13.53
C GLN A 36 7.43 -1.59 14.42
N THR A 37 6.13 -1.71 14.61
CA THR A 37 5.49 -2.91 15.15
C THR A 37 4.62 -3.53 14.08
N PRO A 38 4.48 -4.86 14.03
CA PRO A 38 3.63 -5.52 13.04
C PRO A 38 2.21 -4.95 13.05
N ARG A 39 1.68 -4.64 11.87
CA ARG A 39 0.34 -4.08 11.66
C ARG A 39 -0.49 -5.00 10.81
N VAL A 40 -1.60 -5.45 11.33
CA VAL A 40 -2.61 -6.21 10.57
C VAL A 40 -3.60 -5.22 9.98
N VAL A 41 -3.72 -5.22 8.66
CA VAL A 41 -4.59 -4.31 7.91
C VAL A 41 -5.59 -5.12 7.12
N PRO A 42 -6.90 -4.86 7.25
CA PRO A 42 -7.90 -5.44 6.36
C PRO A 42 -7.62 -5.03 4.91
N ALA A 43 -7.62 -6.00 4.01
CA ALA A 43 -7.30 -5.79 2.61
C ALA A 43 -8.39 -6.33 1.70
N ILE A 44 -8.57 -5.68 0.56
CA ILE A 44 -9.50 -6.10 -0.48
C ILE A 44 -8.79 -6.10 -1.84
N HIS A 45 -9.24 -6.94 -2.76
CA HIS A 45 -8.85 -6.77 -4.16
C HIS A 45 -9.50 -5.50 -4.71
N ALA A 46 -8.70 -4.61 -5.29
CA ALA A 46 -9.19 -3.34 -5.81
C ALA A 46 -10.20 -3.52 -6.95
N MET A 47 -11.16 -2.61 -7.03
CA MET A 47 -12.24 -2.65 -8.04
C MET A 47 -11.97 -1.70 -9.22
N TRP A 48 -11.13 -0.69 -9.06
CA TRP A 48 -10.95 0.37 -10.08
C TRP A 48 -9.54 0.45 -10.65
N THR A 49 -8.54 0.12 -9.85
CA THR A 49 -7.12 0.34 -10.16
C THR A 49 -6.46 -0.81 -10.93
N GLY A 50 -7.14 -1.94 -11.08
CA GLY A 50 -6.62 -3.12 -11.77
C GLY A 50 -5.98 -4.14 -10.82
N PRO A 51 -4.80 -4.71 -11.14
CA PRO A 51 -4.17 -5.76 -10.35
C PRO A 51 -3.51 -5.22 -9.08
N GLU A 52 -4.33 -4.84 -8.13
CA GLU A 52 -3.95 -4.27 -6.83
C GLU A 52 -4.67 -4.98 -5.69
N ILE A 53 -3.96 -5.18 -4.59
CA ILE A 53 -4.55 -5.40 -3.27
C ILE A 53 -4.47 -4.08 -2.51
N SER A 54 -5.63 -3.50 -2.23
CA SER A 54 -5.79 -2.25 -1.47
C SER A 54 -5.88 -2.56 0.01
N CYS A 55 -5.04 -1.91 0.80
CA CYS A 55 -4.93 -2.08 2.25
C CYS A 55 -5.10 -0.72 2.95
N PRO A 56 -6.33 -0.19 3.03
CA PRO A 56 -6.58 1.07 3.71
C PRO A 56 -6.19 0.97 5.20
N ILE A 57 -5.35 1.88 5.66
CA ILE A 57 -4.94 1.90 7.06
C ILE A 57 -6.16 2.25 7.93
N PRO A 58 -6.54 1.39 8.89
CA PRO A 58 -7.67 1.68 9.76
C PRO A 58 -7.45 2.98 10.56
N PRO A 59 -8.44 3.90 10.65
CA PRO A 59 -8.32 5.14 11.43
C PRO A 59 -7.88 4.91 12.87
N ALA A 60 -8.28 3.80 13.49
CA ALA A 60 -7.88 3.43 14.84
C ALA A 60 -6.35 3.23 14.98
N HIS A 61 -5.64 2.86 13.91
CA HIS A 61 -4.19 2.74 13.90
C HIS A 61 -3.47 4.10 13.87
N LEU A 62 -4.19 5.16 13.51
CA LEU A 62 -3.71 6.52 13.36
C LEU A 62 -4.21 7.43 14.49
N ALA A 63 -4.79 6.86 15.54
CA ALA A 63 -5.24 7.59 16.71
C ALA A 63 -4.04 8.13 17.52
N GLY A 64 -4.07 9.44 17.81
CA GLY A 64 -2.96 10.14 18.49
C GLY A 64 -1.93 10.74 17.54
N ALA A 65 -1.20 11.73 18.01
CA ALA A 65 -0.20 12.59 17.37
C ALA A 65 0.19 12.36 15.88
N ASP A 66 0.21 13.43 15.08
CA ASP A 66 0.91 13.62 13.80
C ASP A 66 0.66 12.63 12.63
N TRP A 67 -0.21 11.62 12.79
CA TRP A 67 -0.54 10.70 11.70
C TRP A 67 -1.40 11.32 10.59
N THR A 68 -2.12 12.39 10.90
CA THR A 68 -3.06 13.02 9.96
C THR A 68 -2.42 14.09 9.08
N ARG A 69 -1.10 14.29 9.20
CA ARG A 69 -0.37 15.22 8.36
C ARG A 69 -0.46 14.80 6.89
N ALA A 70 -0.72 15.78 6.03
CA ALA A 70 -0.68 15.57 4.58
C ALA A 70 0.69 15.08 4.13
N LEU A 71 0.70 14.04 3.28
CA LEU A 71 1.92 13.56 2.67
C LEU A 71 2.11 14.21 1.30
N PRO A 72 3.32 14.70 0.98
CA PRO A 72 3.61 15.25 -0.34
C PRO A 72 3.63 14.14 -1.39
N PRO A 73 3.35 14.45 -2.67
CA PRO A 73 3.56 13.51 -3.76
C PRO A 73 5.07 13.35 -4.00
N GLU A 74 5.62 12.16 -3.69
CA GLU A 74 7.02 11.80 -3.89
C GLU A 74 7.12 10.52 -4.70
N ASN A 75 7.99 10.47 -5.72
CA ASN A 75 8.08 9.30 -6.60
C ASN A 75 6.69 8.83 -7.08
N ALA A 76 5.82 9.81 -7.34
CA ALA A 76 4.41 9.59 -7.59
C ALA A 76 4.15 9.04 -9.00
N THR A 77 3.17 8.16 -9.12
CA THR A 77 2.78 7.57 -10.39
C THR A 77 1.26 7.46 -10.51
N LEU A 78 0.76 7.56 -11.75
CA LEU A 78 -0.60 7.19 -12.13
C LEU A 78 -0.67 5.75 -12.67
N HIS A 79 0.48 5.14 -12.98
CA HIS A 79 0.59 3.82 -13.58
C HIS A 79 1.59 2.94 -12.81
N PRO A 80 1.21 2.44 -11.62
CA PRO A 80 2.05 1.52 -10.86
C PRO A 80 2.46 0.30 -11.67
N GLN A 81 3.68 -0.18 -11.43
CA GLN A 81 4.23 -1.35 -12.09
C GLN A 81 4.16 -2.59 -11.19
N PRO A 82 4.20 -3.81 -11.78
CA PRO A 82 4.24 -5.05 -10.98
C PRO A 82 5.39 -5.04 -9.96
N GLY A 83 5.06 -5.24 -8.68
CA GLY A 83 5.97 -5.18 -7.55
C GLY A 83 6.05 -3.83 -6.85
N ASP A 84 5.40 -2.79 -7.36
CA ASP A 84 5.33 -1.52 -6.64
C ASP A 84 4.45 -1.63 -5.39
N VAL A 85 4.95 -1.09 -4.30
CA VAL A 85 4.18 -0.79 -3.09
C VAL A 85 3.94 0.71 -3.07
N VAL A 86 2.68 1.08 -3.17
CA VAL A 86 2.27 2.48 -3.31
C VAL A 86 1.56 2.93 -2.04
N LEU A 87 1.96 4.08 -1.51
CA LEU A 87 1.20 4.78 -0.47
C LEU A 87 0.35 5.85 -1.13
N ALA A 88 -0.97 5.66 -1.13
CA ALA A 88 -1.93 6.64 -1.60
C ALA A 88 -2.44 7.47 -0.42
N TYR A 89 -2.30 8.78 -0.52
CA TYR A 89 -2.86 9.74 0.42
C TYR A 89 -4.05 10.45 -0.22
N VAL A 90 -5.23 10.26 0.36
CA VAL A 90 -6.45 10.97 -0.05
C VAL A 90 -6.74 12.06 0.98
N PRO A 91 -6.67 13.34 0.60
CA PRO A 91 -6.97 14.44 1.51
C PRO A 91 -8.36 14.34 2.15
N ALA A 92 -8.48 14.88 3.36
CA ALA A 92 -9.78 15.03 4.02
C ALA A 92 -10.79 15.68 3.09
N ARG A 93 -12.04 15.19 3.10
CA ARG A 93 -13.19 15.65 2.32
C ARG A 93 -13.12 15.36 0.81
N MET A 94 -12.02 14.83 0.30
CA MET A 94 -11.92 14.52 -1.13
C MET A 94 -12.79 13.33 -1.52
N TRP A 95 -12.86 12.30 -0.70
CA TRP A 95 -13.65 11.11 -0.98
C TRP A 95 -14.99 11.16 -0.25
N GLY A 96 -16.06 11.48 -1.01
CA GLY A 96 -17.43 11.50 -0.50
C GLY A 96 -17.65 12.44 0.70
N GLY A 97 -16.79 13.45 0.87
CA GLY A 97 -16.88 14.39 2.01
C GLY A 97 -16.38 13.80 3.33
N ASN A 98 -15.78 12.61 3.34
CA ASN A 98 -15.19 12.02 4.56
C ASN A 98 -14.29 13.04 5.27
N PRO A 99 -14.56 13.36 6.55
CA PRO A 99 -13.80 14.39 7.27
C PRO A 99 -12.33 14.01 7.51
N ASP A 100 -12.02 12.71 7.50
CA ASP A 100 -10.68 12.21 7.75
C ASP A 100 -9.95 11.90 6.45
N PRO A 101 -8.61 12.08 6.40
CA PRO A 101 -7.82 11.63 5.27
C PRO A 101 -7.77 10.09 5.23
N ILE A 102 -7.54 9.54 4.04
CA ILE A 102 -7.35 8.11 3.84
C ILE A 102 -5.90 7.87 3.46
N PHE A 103 -5.28 6.87 4.08
CA PHE A 103 -3.96 6.35 3.74
C PHE A 103 -4.15 4.90 3.31
N ASP A 104 -3.80 4.60 2.07
CA ASP A 104 -3.96 3.25 1.51
C ASP A 104 -2.62 2.70 1.05
N ILE A 105 -2.30 1.49 1.48
CA ILE A 105 -1.12 0.76 1.02
C ILE A 105 -1.55 -0.16 -0.11
N GLY A 106 -1.22 0.22 -1.34
CA GLY A 106 -1.51 -0.59 -2.54
C GLY A 106 -0.38 -1.55 -2.87
N LEU A 107 -0.70 -2.83 -3.02
CA LEU A 107 0.23 -3.86 -3.49
C LEU A 107 -0.08 -4.17 -4.96
N PHE A 108 0.74 -3.65 -5.87
CA PHE A 108 0.54 -3.86 -7.31
C PHE A 108 1.28 -5.11 -7.78
N TYR A 109 0.56 -6.08 -8.33
CA TYR A 109 1.10 -7.41 -8.60
C TYR A 109 1.07 -7.83 -10.07
N GLY A 110 0.48 -7.02 -10.93
CA GLY A 110 0.35 -7.32 -12.36
C GLY A 110 0.41 -6.08 -13.24
N PRO A 111 0.48 -6.24 -14.56
CA PRO A 111 0.52 -5.14 -15.51
C PRO A 111 -0.84 -4.48 -15.70
N GLY A 112 -0.84 -3.24 -16.21
CA GLY A 112 -2.04 -2.50 -16.57
C GLY A 112 -2.74 -1.79 -15.42
N ALA A 113 -2.08 -1.65 -14.28
CA ALA A 113 -2.60 -0.87 -13.16
C ALA A 113 -2.69 0.62 -13.48
N ARG A 114 -3.64 1.29 -12.84
CA ARG A 114 -3.86 2.72 -12.97
C ARG A 114 -4.46 3.29 -11.69
N MET A 115 -3.98 4.45 -11.28
CA MET A 115 -4.49 5.17 -10.09
C MET A 115 -5.72 6.00 -10.48
N PHE A 116 -6.78 5.31 -10.91
CA PHE A 116 -8.06 5.89 -11.29
C PHE A 116 -9.16 5.39 -10.37
N PHE A 117 -9.87 6.31 -9.75
CA PHE A 117 -10.88 6.07 -8.72
C PHE A 117 -12.20 6.74 -9.10
N PRO A 118 -13.32 6.48 -8.38
CA PRO A 118 -14.56 7.21 -8.59
C PRO A 118 -14.44 8.74 -8.48
N ILE A 119 -13.44 9.22 -7.75
CA ILE A 119 -13.11 10.65 -7.61
C ILE A 119 -12.20 11.18 -8.73
N GLY A 120 -11.81 10.34 -9.69
CA GLY A 120 -10.88 10.68 -10.77
C GLY A 120 -9.46 10.17 -10.54
N TRP A 121 -8.49 10.77 -11.23
CA TRP A 121 -7.08 10.41 -11.14
C TRP A 121 -6.45 10.95 -9.85
N LEU A 122 -5.76 10.06 -9.12
CA LEU A 122 -5.00 10.41 -7.94
C LEU A 122 -3.67 9.67 -7.97
N ALA A 123 -2.55 10.38 -8.11
CA ALA A 123 -1.24 9.77 -8.07
C ALA A 123 -0.91 9.25 -6.68
N GLY A 124 -0.30 8.06 -6.62
CA GLY A 124 0.23 7.49 -5.37
C GLY A 124 1.74 7.48 -5.37
N SER A 125 2.35 7.56 -4.20
CA SER A 125 3.80 7.55 -4.02
C SER A 125 4.33 6.12 -3.97
N VAL A 126 5.23 5.74 -4.89
CA VAL A 126 5.91 4.43 -4.83
C VAL A 126 6.97 4.49 -3.73
N VAL A 127 6.70 3.81 -2.62
CA VAL A 127 7.51 3.87 -1.39
C VAL A 127 8.43 2.67 -1.20
N ALA A 128 8.09 1.54 -1.84
CA ALA A 128 8.92 0.34 -1.83
C ALA A 128 8.69 -0.48 -3.10
N GLN A 129 9.62 -1.39 -3.37
CA GLN A 129 9.49 -2.35 -4.48
C GLN A 129 9.73 -3.77 -3.97
N VAL A 130 8.81 -4.67 -4.28
CA VAL A 130 8.97 -6.10 -3.99
C VAL A 130 10.18 -6.63 -4.75
N ARG A 131 11.03 -7.34 -4.03
CA ARG A 131 12.25 -7.94 -4.59
C ARG A 131 11.93 -8.75 -5.85
N PRO A 132 12.77 -8.70 -6.88
CA PRO A 132 12.51 -9.41 -8.14
C PRO A 132 12.23 -10.90 -7.96
N ASP A 133 12.97 -11.57 -7.04
CA ASP A 133 12.81 -12.98 -6.71
C ASP A 133 11.51 -13.32 -5.97
N HIS A 134 10.82 -12.32 -5.41
CA HIS A 134 9.54 -12.48 -4.72
C HIS A 134 8.31 -12.10 -5.58
N ARG A 135 8.50 -11.55 -6.78
CA ARG A 135 7.37 -11.03 -7.60
C ARG A 135 6.43 -12.13 -8.09
N ALA A 136 6.95 -13.31 -8.40
CA ALA A 136 6.10 -14.45 -8.79
C ALA A 136 5.22 -14.91 -7.61
N ALA A 137 5.77 -15.00 -6.41
CA ALA A 137 5.04 -15.35 -5.20
C ALA A 137 3.98 -14.28 -4.86
N LEU A 138 4.31 -12.99 -5.03
CA LEU A 138 3.36 -11.89 -4.89
C LEU A 138 2.17 -12.08 -5.83
N ALA A 139 2.43 -12.27 -7.13
CA ALA A 139 1.37 -12.39 -8.15
C ALA A 139 0.46 -13.59 -7.87
N GLU A 140 1.02 -14.73 -7.47
CA GLU A 140 0.27 -15.94 -7.16
C GLU A 140 -0.63 -15.75 -5.91
N ALA A 141 -0.06 -15.21 -4.82
CA ALA A 141 -0.81 -14.96 -3.59
C ALA A 141 -1.92 -13.91 -3.79
N CYS A 142 -1.61 -12.81 -4.49
CA CYS A 142 -2.61 -11.79 -4.83
C CYS A 142 -3.71 -12.33 -5.75
N GLY A 143 -3.38 -13.25 -6.65
CA GLY A 143 -4.36 -13.99 -7.45
C GLY A 143 -5.33 -14.83 -6.60
N ARG A 144 -4.86 -15.39 -5.48
CA ARG A 144 -5.71 -16.06 -4.49
C ARG A 144 -6.62 -15.07 -3.76
N ILE A 145 -6.09 -13.93 -3.34
CA ILE A 145 -6.87 -12.84 -2.71
C ILE A 145 -7.95 -12.34 -3.67
N ARG A 146 -7.64 -12.19 -4.96
CA ARG A 146 -8.62 -11.80 -5.98
C ARG A 146 -9.83 -12.75 -6.00
N ARG A 147 -9.62 -14.06 -5.82
CA ARG A 147 -10.71 -15.04 -5.80
C ARG A 147 -11.54 -15.02 -4.52
N SER A 148 -10.92 -14.72 -3.38
CA SER A 148 -11.61 -14.59 -2.08
C SER A 148 -12.24 -13.20 -1.87
N GLY A 149 -11.71 -12.17 -2.55
CA GLY A 149 -12.15 -10.78 -2.46
C GLY A 149 -11.51 -9.98 -1.33
N THR A 150 -11.26 -10.59 -0.19
CA THR A 150 -10.72 -9.92 1.01
C THR A 150 -9.84 -10.86 1.84
N CYS A 151 -8.93 -10.29 2.59
CA CYS A 151 -8.10 -10.98 3.60
C CYS A 151 -7.47 -9.95 4.56
N ASP A 152 -6.79 -10.46 5.58
CA ASP A 152 -5.89 -9.64 6.39
C ASP A 152 -4.46 -9.72 5.87
N VAL A 153 -3.80 -8.57 5.79
CA VAL A 153 -2.38 -8.44 5.43
C VAL A 153 -1.62 -7.86 6.60
N THR A 154 -0.52 -8.51 6.98
CA THR A 154 0.39 -8.05 8.01
C THR A 154 1.58 -7.35 7.37
N PHE A 155 1.85 -6.13 7.78
CA PHE A 155 3.03 -5.35 7.41
C PHE A 155 3.98 -5.25 8.60
N SER A 156 5.26 -5.52 8.38
CA SER A 156 6.31 -5.36 9.40
C SER A 156 7.61 -4.87 8.78
N GLY A 157 8.32 -4.04 9.54
CA GLY A 157 9.63 -3.56 9.12
C GLY A 157 10.73 -4.56 9.47
N VAL A 158 11.69 -4.70 8.55
CA VAL A 158 12.86 -5.57 8.70
C VAL A 158 14.14 -4.76 8.49
N ALA A 159 15.20 -5.10 9.23
CA ALA A 159 16.52 -4.49 9.11
C ALA A 159 17.20 -4.80 7.78
#